data_b34ebdf9f82e2c659dace2dbdecda8fc
#
_entry.id   b34ebdf9f82e2c659dace2dbdecda8fc
#
_cell.length_a   1.000
_cell.length_b   1.000
_cell.length_c   1.000
_cell.angle_alpha   90.00
_cell.angle_beta   90.00
_cell.angle_gamma   90.00
#
_symmetry.space_group_name_H-M   'P 1'
#
loop_
_entity.id
_entity.type
_entity.pdbx_description
1 polymer ?
#
loop_
_entity_poly.entity_id
_entity_poly.type
_entity_poly.pdbx_seq_one_letter_code
_entity_poly.pdbx_strand_id
1 'polypeptide(L)'
;MLELAHKLADSDAKFFGGWVLAGAEAHIHQPAEAMANQVLLAKERKSIIRVAGTATDGSLAKELRVFLVLPKHKLGTKPLEPEAIKGDLLTKHTFTTQEIADYVTYTGDENVIHKGEHPIVPGLCMAAWLQKELALTELDWRISFLAPVYAGDELCIYRSEGQLAAYVGAINVFVIKVL
;
A
#
# COMPACT_ATOMS: atom_id res chain seq x y z
N MET A 1 5.64 -8.73 -1.25
CA MET A 1 5.08 -7.36 -1.49
C MET A 1 6.04 -6.42 -2.20
N LEU A 2 7.28 -6.24 -1.73
CA LEU A 2 8.24 -5.28 -2.32
C LEU A 2 8.53 -5.50 -3.81
N GLU A 3 8.74 -6.73 -4.26
CA GLU A 3 8.97 -7.04 -5.68
C GLU A 3 7.77 -6.66 -6.57
N LEU A 4 6.55 -6.87 -6.06
CA LEU A 4 5.32 -6.46 -6.78
C LEU A 4 5.21 -4.93 -6.86
N ALA A 5 5.59 -4.22 -5.79
CA ALA A 5 5.62 -2.77 -5.78
C ALA A 5 6.70 -2.21 -6.72
N HIS A 6 7.89 -2.83 -6.77
CA HIS A 6 8.94 -2.47 -7.73
C HIS A 6 8.46 -2.66 -9.18
N LYS A 7 7.81 -3.80 -9.47
CA LYS A 7 7.28 -4.05 -10.82
C LYS A 7 6.12 -3.12 -11.18
N LEU A 8 5.36 -2.64 -10.19
CA LEU A 8 4.31 -1.65 -10.40
C LEU A 8 4.87 -0.32 -10.91
N ALA A 9 6.06 0.09 -10.47
CA ALA A 9 6.70 1.33 -10.88
C ALA A 9 7.10 1.35 -12.37
N ASP A 10 7.23 0.20 -13.01
CA ASP A 10 7.39 0.10 -14.49
C ASP A 10 6.13 0.53 -15.26
N SER A 11 5.07 0.93 -14.57
CA SER A 11 3.84 1.41 -15.19
C SER A 11 4.01 2.83 -15.76
N ASP A 12 2.98 3.30 -16.49
CA ASP A 12 2.98 4.62 -17.12
C ASP A 12 3.27 5.74 -16.10
N ALA A 13 4.30 6.55 -16.39
CA ALA A 13 4.77 7.67 -15.57
C ALA A 13 3.67 8.69 -15.17
N LYS A 14 2.55 8.74 -15.90
CA LYS A 14 1.41 9.60 -15.52
C LYS A 14 0.86 9.31 -14.13
N PHE A 15 1.03 8.09 -13.60
CA PHE A 15 0.56 7.70 -12.27
C PHE A 15 1.43 8.27 -11.13
N PHE A 16 2.59 8.86 -11.44
CA PHE A 16 3.45 9.53 -10.45
C PHE A 16 3.14 11.02 -10.26
N GLY A 17 2.12 11.55 -10.94
CA GLY A 17 1.68 12.95 -10.88
C GLY A 17 0.61 13.23 -9.82
N GLY A 18 0.78 12.74 -8.57
CA GLY A 18 -0.17 13.00 -7.47
C GLY A 18 -1.35 12.02 -7.40
N TRP A 19 -1.29 10.90 -8.11
CA TRP A 19 -2.23 9.80 -7.92
C TRP A 19 -2.01 9.17 -6.55
N VAL A 20 -3.09 8.72 -5.91
CA VAL A 20 -3.03 8.06 -4.61
C VAL A 20 -3.59 6.66 -4.69
N LEU A 21 -3.04 5.79 -3.87
CA LEU A 21 -3.49 4.43 -3.68
C LEU A 21 -4.73 4.44 -2.78
N ALA A 22 -5.90 4.14 -3.35
CA ALA A 22 -7.16 4.03 -2.61
C ALA A 22 -7.36 2.62 -2.04
N GLY A 23 -6.76 1.61 -2.66
CA GLY A 23 -6.82 0.23 -2.19
C GLY A 23 -5.90 -0.68 -2.98
N ALA A 24 -5.73 -1.89 -2.46
CA ALA A 24 -4.99 -2.96 -3.13
C ALA A 24 -5.59 -4.33 -2.78
N GLU A 25 -5.48 -5.27 -3.71
CA GLU A 25 -5.66 -6.69 -3.47
C GLU A 25 -4.32 -7.38 -3.72
N ALA A 26 -3.83 -8.14 -2.77
CA ALA A 26 -2.56 -8.84 -2.86
C ALA A 26 -2.74 -10.31 -2.52
N HIS A 27 -2.28 -11.17 -3.43
CA HIS A 27 -2.23 -12.61 -3.31
C HIS A 27 -0.79 -13.04 -3.48
N ILE A 28 -0.18 -13.63 -2.47
CA ILE A 28 1.21 -14.10 -2.49
C ILE A 28 1.21 -15.51 -1.93
N HIS A 29 1.54 -16.51 -2.75
CA HIS A 29 1.53 -17.91 -2.34
C HIS A 29 2.88 -18.59 -2.54
N GLN A 30 3.68 -18.11 -3.50
CA GLN A 30 5.00 -18.67 -3.78
C GLN A 30 5.91 -17.66 -4.50
N PRO A 31 7.22 -17.90 -4.58
CA PRO A 31 8.14 -17.12 -5.41
C PRO A 31 7.70 -17.10 -6.87
N ALA A 32 7.93 -15.98 -7.56
CA ALA A 32 7.68 -15.86 -8.99
C ALA A 32 9.03 -15.77 -9.75
N GLU A 33 9.12 -16.43 -10.90
CA GLU A 33 10.28 -16.34 -11.78
C GLU A 33 10.16 -15.19 -12.79
N ALA A 34 8.94 -14.88 -13.22
CA ALA A 34 8.68 -13.77 -14.13
C ALA A 34 7.52 -12.92 -13.62
N MET A 35 7.61 -11.62 -13.82
CA MET A 35 6.56 -10.67 -13.46
C MET A 35 6.23 -9.74 -14.61
N ALA A 36 4.93 -9.46 -14.77
CA ALA A 36 4.41 -8.52 -15.76
C ALA A 36 3.40 -7.57 -15.10
N ASN A 37 3.31 -6.35 -15.62
CA ASN A 37 2.26 -5.41 -15.25
C ASN A 37 1.28 -5.22 -16.42
N GLN A 38 0.04 -4.85 -16.08
CA GLN A 38 -1.03 -4.59 -17.02
C GLN A 38 -1.96 -3.52 -16.46
N VAL A 39 -2.24 -2.49 -17.25
CA VAL A 39 -3.30 -1.53 -16.93
C VAL A 39 -4.64 -2.16 -17.31
N LEU A 40 -5.47 -2.49 -16.31
CA LEU A 40 -6.80 -3.08 -16.52
C LEU A 40 -7.86 -2.02 -16.78
N LEU A 41 -7.70 -0.85 -16.18
CA LEU A 41 -8.59 0.29 -16.33
C LEU A 41 -7.78 1.58 -16.29
N ALA A 42 -8.01 2.47 -17.23
CA ALA A 42 -7.49 3.83 -17.22
C ALA A 42 -8.63 4.80 -17.55
N LYS A 43 -9.07 5.57 -16.55
CA LYS A 43 -10.02 6.68 -16.67
C LYS A 43 -9.34 7.96 -16.20
N GLU A 44 -9.97 9.10 -16.47
CA GLU A 44 -9.44 10.42 -16.12
C GLU A 44 -8.95 10.52 -14.66
N ARG A 45 -9.68 9.91 -13.71
CA ARG A 45 -9.41 10.02 -12.27
C ARG A 45 -9.36 8.68 -11.53
N LYS A 46 -9.44 7.57 -12.22
CA LYS A 46 -9.39 6.22 -11.64
C LYS A 46 -8.58 5.31 -12.54
N SER A 47 -7.72 4.50 -11.94
CA SER A 47 -6.99 3.47 -12.65
C SER A 47 -6.92 2.20 -11.83
N ILE A 48 -6.84 1.07 -12.53
CA ILE A 48 -6.58 -0.23 -11.94
C ILE A 48 -5.38 -0.82 -12.68
N ILE A 49 -4.33 -1.15 -11.94
CA ILE A 49 -3.14 -1.78 -12.48
C ILE A 49 -3.00 -3.13 -11.80
N ARG A 50 -2.70 -4.14 -12.59
CA ARG A 50 -2.39 -5.49 -12.15
C ARG A 50 -0.91 -5.77 -12.35
N VAL A 51 -0.26 -6.30 -11.32
CA VAL A 51 1.06 -6.93 -11.43
C VAL A 51 0.88 -8.40 -11.11
N ALA A 52 1.31 -9.28 -12.00
CA ALA A 52 1.21 -10.71 -11.82
C ALA A 52 2.58 -11.36 -11.98
N GLY A 53 2.88 -12.32 -11.11
CA GLY A 53 4.07 -13.14 -11.16
C GLY A 53 3.71 -14.61 -11.39
N THR A 54 4.42 -15.28 -12.28
CA THR A 54 4.24 -16.70 -12.60
C THR A 54 5.38 -17.54 -12.04
N ALA A 55 5.06 -18.74 -11.55
CA ALA A 55 6.03 -19.73 -11.15
C ALA A 55 6.62 -20.48 -12.37
N THR A 56 7.61 -21.33 -12.12
CA THR A 56 8.29 -22.16 -13.14
C THR A 56 7.33 -23.00 -13.98
N ASP A 57 6.26 -23.50 -13.38
CA ASP A 57 5.24 -24.30 -14.06
C ASP A 57 4.19 -23.47 -14.81
N GLY A 58 4.34 -22.13 -14.83
CA GLY A 58 3.43 -21.20 -15.46
C GLY A 58 2.19 -20.86 -14.62
N SER A 59 2.02 -21.42 -13.43
CA SER A 59 0.92 -21.09 -12.53
C SER A 59 1.09 -19.65 -11.95
N LEU A 60 -0.04 -19.05 -11.52
CA LEU A 60 -0.01 -17.77 -10.85
C LEU A 60 0.61 -17.93 -9.45
N ALA A 61 1.78 -17.32 -9.24
CA ALA A 61 2.53 -17.39 -7.99
C ALA A 61 2.17 -16.26 -7.04
N LYS A 62 2.02 -15.04 -7.57
CA LYS A 62 1.65 -13.85 -6.82
C LYS A 62 0.93 -12.84 -7.72
N GLU A 63 0.05 -12.05 -7.12
CA GLU A 63 -0.67 -10.98 -7.81
C GLU A 63 -0.83 -9.77 -6.89
N LEU A 64 -0.74 -8.59 -7.46
CA LEU A 64 -1.10 -7.32 -6.84
C LEU A 64 -2.01 -6.56 -7.80
N ARG A 65 -3.21 -6.19 -7.36
CA ARG A 65 -4.06 -5.22 -8.04
C ARG A 65 -4.11 -3.95 -7.21
N VAL A 66 -3.80 -2.82 -7.82
CA VAL A 66 -3.87 -1.51 -7.18
C VAL A 66 -4.99 -0.68 -7.77
N PHE A 67 -5.71 0.00 -6.89
CA PHE A 67 -6.79 0.91 -7.22
C PHE A 67 -6.31 2.33 -6.97
N LEU A 68 -5.97 3.05 -8.06
CA LEU A 68 -5.45 4.41 -8.01
C LEU A 68 -6.56 5.41 -8.26
N VAL A 69 -6.51 6.53 -7.56
CA VAL A 69 -7.39 7.67 -7.75
C VAL A 69 -6.59 8.97 -7.84
N LEU A 70 -7.04 9.89 -8.69
CA LEU A 70 -6.54 11.26 -8.70
C LEU A 70 -7.48 12.12 -7.83
N PRO A 71 -7.05 12.59 -6.66
CA PRO A 71 -7.89 13.33 -5.74
C PRO A 71 -8.43 14.63 -6.37
N LYS A 72 -9.67 15.04 -6.02
CA LYS A 72 -10.24 16.34 -6.44
C LYS A 72 -9.67 17.50 -5.63
N HIS A 73 -9.23 17.22 -4.41
CA HIS A 73 -8.71 18.19 -3.45
C HIS A 73 -7.38 17.70 -2.90
N LYS A 74 -6.60 18.59 -2.29
CA LYS A 74 -5.37 18.18 -1.60
C LYS A 74 -5.69 17.09 -0.57
N LEU A 75 -4.79 16.10 -0.46
CA LEU A 75 -4.89 15.08 0.58
C LEU A 75 -4.87 15.74 1.97
N GLY A 76 -5.60 15.15 2.91
CA GLY A 76 -5.64 15.63 4.30
C GLY A 76 -6.50 16.86 4.54
N THR A 77 -7.16 17.43 3.51
CA THR A 77 -8.01 18.64 3.70
C THR A 77 -9.39 18.34 4.28
N LYS A 78 -9.86 17.09 4.21
CA LYS A 78 -11.13 16.69 4.84
C LYS A 78 -10.85 16.28 6.28
N PRO A 79 -11.52 16.89 7.28
CA PRO A 79 -11.43 16.40 8.65
C PRO A 79 -11.88 14.94 8.69
N LEU A 80 -11.06 14.11 9.32
CA LEU A 80 -11.40 12.72 9.60
C LEU A 80 -11.95 12.67 11.02
N GLU A 81 -13.06 12.00 11.20
CA GLU A 81 -13.64 11.83 12.53
C GLU A 81 -12.90 10.72 13.27
N PRO A 82 -12.56 10.96 14.56
CA PRO A 82 -11.98 9.91 15.39
C PRO A 82 -12.95 8.72 15.51
N GLU A 83 -12.39 7.53 15.40
CA GLU A 83 -13.15 6.30 15.61
C GLU A 83 -12.70 5.58 16.89
N ALA A 84 -13.63 4.86 17.51
CA ALA A 84 -13.28 3.98 18.61
C ALA A 84 -12.37 2.86 18.10
N ILE A 85 -11.17 2.77 18.66
CA ILE A 85 -10.21 1.71 18.33
C ILE A 85 -10.79 0.37 18.79
N LYS A 86 -10.81 -0.62 17.89
CA LYS A 86 -11.34 -1.96 18.15
C LYS A 86 -10.25 -3.00 17.95
N GLY A 87 -10.25 -4.01 18.82
CA GLY A 87 -9.30 -5.11 18.77
C GLY A 87 -8.07 -4.91 19.67
N ASP A 88 -7.14 -5.85 19.58
CA ASP A 88 -5.92 -5.86 20.37
C ASP A 88 -4.77 -5.24 19.57
N LEU A 89 -3.94 -4.42 20.24
CA LEU A 89 -2.74 -3.86 19.63
C LEU A 89 -1.79 -5.00 19.24
N LEU A 90 -1.48 -5.10 17.97
CA LEU A 90 -0.61 -6.14 17.41
C LEU A 90 0.85 -5.66 17.31
N THR A 91 1.03 -4.50 16.72
CA THR A 91 2.35 -3.88 16.53
C THR A 91 2.21 -2.39 16.25
N LYS A 92 3.33 -1.67 16.30
CA LYS A 92 3.39 -0.26 15.94
C LYS A 92 4.70 0.08 15.25
N HIS A 93 4.69 1.13 14.43
CA HIS A 93 5.86 1.64 13.72
C HIS A 93 5.74 3.14 13.46
N THR A 94 6.88 3.81 13.39
CA THR A 94 6.98 5.19 12.96
C THR A 94 7.91 5.24 11.75
N PHE A 95 7.35 5.50 10.57
CA PHE A 95 8.15 5.60 9.35
C PHE A 95 8.96 6.90 9.35
N THR A 96 10.27 6.76 9.19
CA THR A 96 11.16 7.89 9.01
C THR A 96 11.18 8.37 7.57
N THR A 97 11.58 9.62 7.35
CA THR A 97 11.81 10.14 5.98
C THR A 97 12.84 9.31 5.23
N GLN A 98 13.85 8.75 5.93
CA GLN A 98 14.87 7.90 5.31
C GLN A 98 14.28 6.56 4.84
N GLU A 99 13.45 5.89 5.63
CA GLU A 99 12.78 4.65 5.21
C GLU A 99 11.90 4.86 3.99
N ILE A 100 11.19 6.00 3.92
CA ILE A 100 10.40 6.37 2.73
C ILE A 100 11.31 6.57 1.52
N ALA A 101 12.41 7.29 1.67
CA ALA A 101 13.38 7.53 0.60
C ALA A 101 14.01 6.22 0.10
N ASP A 102 14.38 5.32 1.01
CA ASP A 102 14.94 4.01 0.67
C ASP A 102 13.93 3.15 -0.10
N TYR A 103 12.66 3.14 0.35
CA TYR A 103 11.58 2.45 -0.34
C TYR A 103 11.36 3.02 -1.76
N VAL A 104 11.25 4.34 -1.89
CA VAL A 104 11.07 5.05 -3.17
C VAL A 104 12.23 4.73 -4.13
N THR A 105 13.46 4.76 -3.62
CA THR A 105 14.66 4.42 -4.40
C THR A 105 14.64 2.97 -4.86
N TYR A 106 14.31 2.04 -3.96
CA TYR A 106 14.26 0.62 -4.29
C TYR A 106 13.16 0.29 -5.31
N THR A 107 11.96 0.86 -5.13
CA THR A 107 10.81 0.56 -5.99
C THR A 107 10.79 1.35 -7.28
N GLY A 108 11.47 2.50 -7.35
CA GLY A 108 11.34 3.44 -8.46
C GLY A 108 10.02 4.25 -8.44
N ASP A 109 9.34 4.33 -7.29
CA ASP A 109 8.11 5.12 -7.13
C ASP A 109 8.46 6.62 -7.08
N GLU A 110 8.35 7.31 -8.20
CA GLU A 110 8.67 8.73 -8.31
C GLU A 110 7.52 9.67 -7.94
N ASN A 111 6.45 9.17 -7.34
CA ASN A 111 5.29 9.98 -6.99
C ASN A 111 5.68 11.14 -6.06
N VAL A 112 5.35 12.36 -6.49
CA VAL A 112 5.74 13.60 -5.79
C VAL A 112 5.20 13.71 -4.36
N ILE A 113 4.13 12.98 -4.02
CA ILE A 113 3.55 12.99 -2.66
C ILE A 113 4.45 12.33 -1.61
N HIS A 114 5.45 11.52 -2.06
CA HIS A 114 6.40 10.84 -1.19
C HIS A 114 7.70 11.64 -0.99
N LYS A 115 7.73 12.90 -1.46
CA LYS A 115 8.90 13.80 -1.42
C LYS A 115 8.59 15.06 -0.59
N GLY A 116 9.61 15.75 -0.10
CA GLY A 116 9.47 17.01 0.64
C GLY A 116 9.66 16.86 2.15
N GLU A 117 9.28 17.90 2.90
CA GLU A 117 9.51 17.98 4.37
C GLU A 117 8.56 17.04 5.15
N HIS A 118 7.35 16.82 4.65
CA HIS A 118 6.34 15.94 5.27
C HIS A 118 5.85 14.92 4.25
N PRO A 119 6.71 13.95 3.87
CA PRO A 119 6.33 12.98 2.84
C PRO A 119 5.23 12.05 3.36
N ILE A 120 4.28 11.73 2.49
CA ILE A 120 3.29 10.70 2.75
C ILE A 120 3.98 9.33 2.62
N VAL A 121 3.76 8.44 3.57
CA VAL A 121 4.24 7.07 3.52
C VAL A 121 3.54 6.32 2.37
N PRO A 122 4.28 5.70 1.42
CA PRO A 122 3.64 4.91 0.37
C PRO A 122 2.79 3.77 0.95
N GLY A 123 1.57 3.60 0.46
CA GLY A 123 0.66 2.58 0.99
C GLY A 123 1.23 1.15 0.89
N LEU A 124 1.93 0.83 -0.20
CA LEU A 124 2.58 -0.47 -0.36
C LEU A 124 3.85 -0.61 0.49
N CYS A 125 4.49 0.50 0.93
CA CYS A 125 5.57 0.48 1.93
C CYS A 125 5.03 -0.02 3.28
N MET A 126 3.90 0.53 3.73
CA MET A 126 3.24 0.09 4.97
C MET A 126 2.83 -1.38 4.89
N ALA A 127 2.27 -1.82 3.76
CA ALA A 127 1.87 -3.22 3.55
C ALA A 127 3.09 -4.17 3.52
N ALA A 128 4.20 -3.76 2.91
CA ALA A 128 5.44 -4.54 2.87
C ALA A 128 6.10 -4.64 4.25
N TRP A 129 6.13 -3.53 5.00
CA TRP A 129 6.59 -3.54 6.38
C TRP A 129 5.75 -4.51 7.22
N LEU A 130 4.43 -4.42 7.15
CA LEU A 130 3.52 -5.27 7.94
C LEU A 130 3.65 -6.76 7.56
N GLN A 131 3.80 -7.08 6.27
CA GLN A 131 4.10 -8.45 5.84
C GLN A 131 5.36 -8.99 6.51
N LYS A 132 6.43 -8.20 6.54
CA LYS A 132 7.71 -8.55 7.16
C LYS A 132 7.59 -8.67 8.68
N GLU A 133 6.94 -7.70 9.33
CA GLU A 133 6.73 -7.66 10.78
C GLU A 133 5.96 -8.88 11.29
N LEU A 134 4.97 -9.34 10.52
CA LEU A 134 4.18 -10.53 10.84
C LEU A 134 4.82 -11.84 10.32
N ALA A 135 6.01 -11.78 9.72
CA ALA A 135 6.73 -12.90 9.13
C ALA A 135 5.86 -13.73 8.15
N LEU A 136 5.00 -13.08 7.38
CA LEU A 136 4.10 -13.75 6.45
C LEU A 136 4.81 -14.07 5.14
N THR A 137 4.94 -15.36 4.82
CA THR A 137 5.43 -15.86 3.53
C THR A 137 4.31 -15.92 2.49
N GLU A 138 3.10 -16.19 2.94
CA GLU A 138 1.87 -16.24 2.14
C GLU A 138 0.86 -15.24 2.68
N LEU A 139 0.06 -14.64 1.81
CA LEU A 139 -1.02 -13.74 2.20
C LEU A 139 -2.06 -13.58 1.10
N ASP A 140 -3.29 -13.38 1.55
CA ASP A 140 -4.43 -12.96 0.74
C ASP A 140 -5.07 -11.75 1.42
N TRP A 141 -4.74 -10.55 0.93
CA TRP A 141 -5.14 -9.29 1.55
C TRP A 141 -5.96 -8.42 0.59
N ARG A 142 -7.04 -7.87 1.14
CA ARG A 142 -7.70 -6.69 0.56
C ARG A 142 -7.48 -5.49 1.46
N ILE A 143 -6.77 -4.49 0.96
CA ILE A 143 -6.39 -3.27 1.68
C ILE A 143 -7.24 -2.11 1.18
N SER A 144 -7.82 -1.34 2.11
CA SER A 144 -8.50 -0.08 1.84
C SER A 144 -7.75 1.05 2.54
N PHE A 145 -7.21 2.00 1.80
CA PHE A 145 -6.54 3.18 2.34
C PHE A 145 -7.57 4.30 2.53
N LEU A 146 -7.68 4.81 3.76
CA LEU A 146 -8.71 5.75 4.18
C LEU A 146 -8.15 7.16 4.38
N ALA A 147 -6.90 7.25 4.85
CA ALA A 147 -6.21 8.50 5.12
C ALA A 147 -4.72 8.40 4.86
N PRO A 148 -4.04 9.52 4.56
CA PRO A 148 -2.58 9.55 4.48
C PRO A 148 -1.94 9.34 5.85
N VAL A 149 -0.80 8.66 5.86
CA VAL A 149 0.14 8.57 6.98
C VAL A 149 1.37 9.37 6.59
N TYR A 150 1.86 10.22 7.46
CA TYR A 150 3.04 11.03 7.20
C TYR A 150 4.27 10.47 7.90
N ALA A 151 5.44 10.83 7.41
CA ALA A 151 6.69 10.55 8.12
C ALA A 151 6.62 11.12 9.54
N GLY A 152 6.99 10.31 10.54
CA GLY A 152 6.94 10.70 11.95
C GLY A 152 5.63 10.34 12.67
N ASP A 153 4.56 9.98 11.94
CA ASP A 153 3.34 9.49 12.58
C ASP A 153 3.55 8.11 13.20
N GLU A 154 3.12 7.91 14.45
CA GLU A 154 3.07 6.58 15.06
C GLU A 154 1.86 5.81 14.50
N LEU A 155 2.14 4.82 13.67
CA LEU A 155 1.16 3.90 13.10
C LEU A 155 0.97 2.71 14.03
N CYS A 156 -0.25 2.52 14.54
CA CYS A 156 -0.62 1.41 15.40
C CYS A 156 -1.53 0.43 14.66
N ILE A 157 -1.17 -0.86 14.64
CA ILE A 157 -1.95 -1.92 14.01
C ILE A 157 -2.71 -2.71 15.07
N TYR A 158 -4.01 -2.81 14.90
CA TYR A 158 -4.90 -3.56 15.77
C TYR A 158 -5.49 -4.76 15.03
N ARG A 159 -5.60 -5.89 15.73
CA ARG A 159 -6.23 -7.10 15.21
C ARG A 159 -7.62 -7.25 15.81
N SER A 160 -8.60 -7.43 14.96
CA SER A 160 -9.93 -7.86 15.31
C SER A 160 -10.32 -9.06 14.44
N GLU A 161 -11.50 -9.64 14.67
CA GLU A 161 -11.95 -10.81 13.95
C GLU A 161 -11.94 -10.60 12.41
N GLY A 162 -11.10 -11.36 11.70
CA GLY A 162 -10.99 -11.34 10.23
C GLY A 162 -10.36 -10.11 9.61
N GLN A 163 -9.83 -9.15 10.41
CA GLN A 163 -9.23 -7.95 9.86
C GLN A 163 -8.10 -7.36 10.73
N LEU A 164 -7.27 -6.56 10.07
CA LEU A 164 -6.32 -5.65 10.71
C LEU A 164 -6.77 -4.20 10.41
N ALA A 165 -6.75 -3.35 11.41
CA ALA A 165 -7.04 -1.93 11.26
C ALA A 165 -5.86 -1.10 11.75
N ALA A 166 -5.49 -0.07 11.00
CA ALA A 166 -4.36 0.79 11.30
C ALA A 166 -4.83 2.18 11.71
N TYR A 167 -4.21 2.72 12.74
CA TYR A 167 -4.55 4.03 13.29
C TYR A 167 -3.33 4.90 13.48
N VAL A 168 -3.51 6.22 13.26
CA VAL A 168 -2.63 7.28 13.73
C VAL A 168 -3.44 8.09 14.75
N GLY A 169 -3.06 8.01 16.02
CA GLY A 169 -3.93 8.46 17.11
C GLY A 169 -5.27 7.72 17.08
N ALA A 170 -6.39 8.44 16.98
CA ALA A 170 -7.74 7.88 16.85
C ALA A 170 -8.27 7.86 15.40
N ILE A 171 -7.44 8.15 14.41
CA ILE A 171 -7.83 8.18 12.99
C ILE A 171 -7.51 6.84 12.36
N ASN A 172 -8.53 6.15 11.82
CA ASN A 172 -8.33 4.95 11.02
C ASN A 172 -7.75 5.31 9.66
N VAL A 173 -6.54 4.83 9.37
CA VAL A 173 -5.81 5.20 8.15
C VAL A 173 -5.84 4.11 7.08
N PHE A 174 -5.96 2.85 7.44
CA PHE A 174 -6.27 1.77 6.52
C PHE A 174 -6.84 0.53 7.23
N VAL A 175 -7.50 -0.31 6.46
CA VAL A 175 -8.03 -1.60 6.90
C VAL A 175 -7.56 -2.68 5.95
N ILE A 176 -7.14 -3.83 6.50
CA ILE A 176 -6.82 -5.05 5.75
C ILE A 176 -7.84 -6.12 6.13
N LYS A 177 -8.53 -6.67 5.14
CA LYS A 177 -9.30 -7.91 5.27
C LYS A 177 -8.45 -9.07 4.75
N VAL A 178 -8.38 -10.12 5.55
CA VAL A 178 -7.81 -11.40 5.11
C VAL A 178 -8.90 -12.10 4.30
N LEU A 179 -8.57 -12.52 3.06
CA LEU A 179 -9.49 -13.14 2.12
C LEU A 179 -9.50 -14.66 2.26
#